data_ecf135b26d8ba3b87d426b32d7fc5c91
#
_entry.id   ecf135b26d8ba3b87d426b32d7fc5c91
#
_cell.length_a   1.000
_cell.length_b   1.000
_cell.length_c   1.000
_cell.angle_alpha   90.00
_cell.angle_beta   90.00
_cell.angle_gamma   90.00
#
_symmetry.space_group_name_H-M   'P 1'
#
loop_
_entity.id
_entity.type
_entity.pdbx_description
1 polymer ?
#
loop_
_entity_poly.entity_id
_entity_poly.type
_entity_poly.pdbx_seq_one_letter_code
_entity_poly.pdbx_strand_id
1 'polypeptide(L)'
;MRLHLATLLALALPAVLHAQKQVVIPEGSRPSATLSPGTRAGDVLYVSGQTGTSRTDPDSSIQGQTKRALANVQKVVEAAGSNMGNVLKCTVFLTDLKDFAGMNSSYTQAFTKEPPARSTVVVAALVSPGAKVEIECIAALPSK
;
A
#
# COMPACT_ATOMS: atom_id res chain seq x y z
N MET A 1 21.40 -54.38 39.22
CA MET A 1 21.87 -53.05 38.77
C MET A 1 20.82 -52.53 37.78
N ARG A 2 19.93 -51.65 38.24
CA ARG A 2 18.81 -51.11 37.42
C ARG A 2 19.24 -49.74 36.88
N LEU A 3 19.44 -49.64 35.56
CA LEU A 3 19.70 -48.37 34.88
C LEU A 3 18.38 -47.56 34.77
N HIS A 4 18.31 -46.41 35.40
CA HIS A 4 17.22 -45.47 35.23
C HIS A 4 17.56 -44.56 34.03
N LEU A 5 16.84 -44.74 32.92
CA LEU A 5 16.91 -43.90 31.75
C LEU A 5 16.08 -42.63 32.03
N ALA A 6 16.74 -41.53 32.32
CA ALA A 6 16.07 -40.23 32.46
C ALA A 6 15.83 -39.61 31.08
N THR A 7 14.58 -39.59 30.66
CA THR A 7 14.16 -38.94 29.42
C THR A 7 14.10 -37.44 29.65
N LEU A 8 15.06 -36.67 29.10
CA LEU A 8 14.99 -35.21 29.08
C LEU A 8 13.92 -34.76 28.05
N LEU A 9 12.81 -34.23 28.53
CA LEU A 9 11.80 -33.60 27.71
C LEU A 9 12.26 -32.16 27.43
N ALA A 10 12.79 -31.91 26.23
CA ALA A 10 13.14 -30.58 25.78
C ALA A 10 11.87 -29.78 25.48
N LEU A 11 11.49 -28.82 26.35
CA LEU A 11 10.45 -27.84 26.05
C LEU A 11 10.98 -26.89 24.97
N ALA A 12 10.50 -27.04 23.75
CA ALA A 12 10.68 -26.05 22.70
C ALA A 12 9.79 -24.84 23.02
N LEU A 13 10.39 -23.77 23.51
CA LEU A 13 9.69 -22.47 23.64
C LEU A 13 9.39 -21.96 22.24
N PRO A 14 8.15 -21.53 21.95
CA PRO A 14 7.84 -20.91 20.66
C PRO A 14 8.66 -19.62 20.54
N ALA A 15 9.50 -19.54 19.51
CA ALA A 15 10.19 -18.29 19.16
C ALA A 15 9.13 -17.28 18.75
N VAL A 16 8.90 -16.27 19.58
CA VAL A 16 8.06 -15.11 19.22
C VAL A 16 8.83 -14.32 18.17
N LEU A 17 8.54 -14.59 16.89
CA LEU A 17 9.04 -13.78 15.78
C LEU A 17 8.38 -12.40 15.89
N HIS A 18 9.11 -11.43 16.42
CA HIS A 18 8.69 -10.05 16.34
C HIS A 18 8.72 -9.61 14.87
N ALA A 19 7.59 -9.16 14.36
CA ALA A 19 7.48 -8.63 13.01
C ALA A 19 8.30 -7.34 12.91
N GLN A 20 9.52 -7.43 12.34
CA GLN A 20 10.35 -6.25 12.10
C GLN A 20 9.84 -5.47 10.89
N LYS A 21 9.88 -4.13 10.99
CA LYS A 21 9.62 -3.23 9.86
C LYS A 21 10.62 -3.50 8.73
N GLN A 22 10.10 -3.73 7.54
CA GLN A 22 10.89 -3.83 6.31
C GLN A 22 10.44 -2.77 5.32
N VAL A 23 11.39 -2.11 4.66
CA VAL A 23 11.11 -1.12 3.61
C VAL A 23 10.85 -1.86 2.29
N VAL A 24 9.83 -1.42 1.56
CA VAL A 24 9.48 -1.91 0.23
C VAL A 24 9.72 -0.79 -0.78
N ILE A 25 10.60 -1.05 -1.74
CA ILE A 25 10.99 -0.10 -2.79
C ILE A 25 10.71 -0.77 -4.14
N PRO A 26 9.78 -0.27 -4.96
CA PRO A 26 9.56 -0.77 -6.31
C PRO A 26 10.83 -0.64 -7.17
N GLU A 27 11.02 -1.57 -8.10
CA GLU A 27 12.11 -1.51 -9.06
C GLU A 27 12.10 -0.16 -9.83
N GLY A 28 13.27 0.41 -10.06
CA GLY A 28 13.42 1.71 -10.71
C GLY A 28 13.10 2.92 -9.84
N SER A 29 12.59 2.72 -8.61
CA SER A 29 12.38 3.82 -7.67
C SER A 29 13.69 4.24 -7.01
N ARG A 30 13.83 5.56 -6.73
CA ARG A 30 14.98 6.09 -5.99
C ARG A 30 14.69 6.07 -4.49
N PRO A 31 15.66 5.65 -3.65
CA PRO A 31 15.54 5.82 -2.22
C PRO A 31 15.36 7.30 -1.83
N SER A 32 14.53 7.54 -0.82
CA SER A 32 14.34 8.88 -0.24
C SER A 32 14.80 8.87 1.23
N ALA A 33 15.39 9.96 1.68
CA ALA A 33 15.79 10.12 3.09
C ALA A 33 14.57 10.40 4.01
N THR A 34 13.44 10.81 3.44
CA THR A 34 12.30 11.31 4.23
C THR A 34 11.07 10.39 4.19
N LEU A 35 10.99 9.49 3.20
CA LEU A 35 9.85 8.55 3.09
C LEU A 35 10.26 7.24 2.41
N SER A 36 9.56 6.18 2.74
CA SER A 36 9.61 4.89 2.03
C SER A 36 8.35 4.74 1.18
N PRO A 37 8.43 4.25 -0.07
CA PRO A 37 7.24 3.99 -0.89
C PRO A 37 6.24 3.04 -0.22
N GLY A 38 6.76 2.06 0.50
CA GLY A 38 5.98 1.18 1.35
C GLY A 38 6.80 0.63 2.51
N THR A 39 6.11 0.22 3.57
CA THR A 39 6.71 -0.51 4.69
C THR A 39 5.82 -1.70 5.03
N ARG A 40 6.44 -2.84 5.36
CA ARG A 40 5.71 -4.02 5.84
C ARG A 40 6.12 -4.37 7.26
N ALA A 41 5.16 -4.94 8.01
CA ALA A 41 5.38 -5.57 9.30
C ALA A 41 4.50 -6.83 9.38
N GLY A 42 5.11 -8.01 9.51
CA GLY A 42 4.37 -9.27 9.38
C GLY A 42 3.70 -9.37 8.01
N ASP A 43 2.41 -9.66 8.01
CA ASP A 43 1.60 -9.88 6.82
C ASP A 43 0.82 -8.62 6.37
N VAL A 44 1.24 -7.44 6.83
CA VAL A 44 0.61 -6.17 6.47
C VAL A 44 1.60 -5.25 5.77
N LEU A 45 1.18 -4.70 4.63
CA LEU A 45 1.88 -3.67 3.88
C LEU A 45 1.15 -2.33 4.03
N TYR A 46 1.90 -1.30 4.33
CA TYR A 46 1.47 0.10 4.32
C TYR A 46 2.09 0.79 3.12
N VAL A 47 1.26 1.27 2.19
CA VAL A 47 1.68 2.01 1.01
C VAL A 47 1.56 3.50 1.32
N SER A 48 2.64 4.25 1.15
CA SER A 48 2.64 5.71 1.30
C SER A 48 1.73 6.38 0.28
N GLY A 49 1.30 7.62 0.56
CA GLY A 49 0.52 8.43 -0.36
C GLY A 49 1.14 8.49 -1.76
N GLN A 50 0.35 8.14 -2.76
CA GLN A 50 0.72 8.13 -4.17
C GLN A 50 -0.09 9.19 -4.90
N THR A 51 0.59 10.10 -5.59
CA THR A 51 -0.05 11.08 -6.47
C THR A 51 0.04 10.64 -7.93
N GLY A 52 -0.84 11.19 -8.75
CA GLY A 52 -0.90 10.91 -10.18
C GLY A 52 -0.35 12.01 -11.07
N THR A 53 0.43 12.95 -10.53
CA THR A 53 1.10 13.97 -11.35
C THR A 53 2.16 13.33 -12.26
N SER A 54 2.28 13.87 -13.47
CA SER A 54 3.26 13.38 -14.46
C SER A 54 3.87 14.56 -15.21
N ARG A 55 5.15 14.43 -15.56
CA ARG A 55 5.84 15.39 -16.44
C ARG A 55 5.76 14.98 -17.91
N THR A 56 5.46 13.72 -18.18
CA THR A 56 5.47 13.13 -19.52
C THR A 56 4.07 12.85 -20.06
N ASP A 57 3.09 12.68 -19.18
CA ASP A 57 1.68 12.49 -19.55
C ASP A 57 0.94 13.81 -19.34
N PRO A 58 0.42 14.44 -20.42
CA PRO A 58 -0.29 15.74 -20.35
C PRO A 58 -1.67 15.65 -19.71
N ASP A 59 -2.23 14.43 -19.51
CA ASP A 59 -3.54 14.28 -18.90
C ASP A 59 -3.52 14.70 -17.42
N SER A 60 -3.92 15.94 -17.15
CA SER A 60 -4.06 16.50 -15.81
C SER A 60 -5.48 16.36 -15.24
N SER A 61 -6.37 15.61 -15.91
CA SER A 61 -7.72 15.34 -15.43
C SER A 61 -7.67 14.55 -14.14
N ILE A 62 -8.73 14.62 -13.35
CA ILE A 62 -8.86 13.80 -12.13
C ILE A 62 -8.84 12.31 -12.46
N GLN A 63 -9.43 11.92 -13.60
CA GLN A 63 -9.44 10.54 -14.07
C GLN A 63 -8.02 10.05 -14.35
N GLY A 64 -7.23 10.79 -15.13
CA GLY A 64 -5.86 10.47 -15.43
C GLY A 64 -4.97 10.42 -14.20
N GLN A 65 -5.10 11.40 -13.30
CA GLN A 65 -4.34 11.41 -12.06
C GLN A 65 -4.72 10.24 -11.13
N THR A 66 -6.00 9.90 -10.99
CA THR A 66 -6.45 8.76 -10.18
C THR A 66 -5.90 7.45 -10.73
N LYS A 67 -5.97 7.26 -12.04
CA LYS A 67 -5.43 6.07 -12.69
C LYS A 67 -3.92 5.90 -12.42
N ARG A 68 -3.14 6.96 -12.55
CA ARG A 68 -1.70 6.93 -12.28
C ARG A 68 -1.37 6.73 -10.80
N ALA A 69 -2.11 7.39 -9.90
CA ALA A 69 -1.94 7.20 -8.46
C ALA A 69 -2.16 5.72 -8.08
N LEU A 70 -3.23 5.09 -8.57
CA LEU A 70 -3.51 3.67 -8.34
C LEU A 70 -2.48 2.74 -8.99
N ALA A 71 -1.97 3.08 -10.19
CA ALA A 71 -0.87 2.35 -10.80
C ALA A 71 0.43 2.44 -9.98
N ASN A 72 0.67 3.57 -9.31
CA ASN A 72 1.81 3.69 -8.38
C ASN A 72 1.59 2.88 -7.09
N VAL A 73 0.37 2.87 -6.53
CA VAL A 73 0.00 1.96 -5.43
C VAL A 73 0.26 0.50 -5.83
N GLN A 74 -0.20 0.09 -7.02
CA GLN A 74 -0.02 -1.26 -7.54
C GLN A 74 1.45 -1.68 -7.59
N LYS A 75 2.34 -0.80 -8.09
CA LYS A 75 3.79 -1.08 -8.12
C LYS A 75 4.36 -1.40 -6.74
N VAL A 76 3.93 -0.67 -5.70
CA VAL A 76 4.41 -0.90 -4.33
C VAL A 76 3.86 -2.21 -3.78
N VAL A 77 2.58 -2.51 -4.05
CA VAL A 77 1.92 -3.75 -3.64
C VAL A 77 2.58 -4.97 -4.29
N GLU A 78 2.87 -4.89 -5.60
CA GLU A 78 3.56 -5.95 -6.35
C GLU A 78 5.02 -6.13 -5.89
N ALA A 79 5.73 -5.05 -5.60
CA ALA A 79 7.09 -5.11 -5.05
C ALA A 79 7.16 -5.78 -3.66
N ALA A 80 6.05 -5.79 -2.93
CA ALA A 80 5.92 -6.51 -1.66
C ALA A 80 5.50 -7.98 -1.83
N GLY A 81 5.27 -8.45 -3.07
CA GLY A 81 4.84 -9.82 -3.38
C GLY A 81 3.33 -10.04 -3.23
N SER A 82 2.52 -8.97 -3.31
CA SER A 82 1.06 -9.02 -3.25
C SER A 82 0.42 -8.53 -4.56
N ASN A 83 -0.88 -8.29 -4.57
CA ASN A 83 -1.62 -7.78 -5.72
C ASN A 83 -2.78 -6.88 -5.28
N MET A 84 -3.41 -6.17 -6.22
CA MET A 84 -4.48 -5.22 -5.93
C MET A 84 -5.73 -5.88 -5.30
N GLY A 85 -5.98 -7.16 -5.52
CA GLY A 85 -7.06 -7.91 -4.87
C GLY A 85 -6.88 -8.10 -3.37
N ASN A 86 -5.65 -7.95 -2.87
CA ASN A 86 -5.32 -8.05 -1.45
C ASN A 86 -5.28 -6.68 -0.75
N VAL A 87 -5.66 -5.60 -1.42
CA VAL A 87 -5.78 -4.28 -0.80
C VAL A 87 -6.98 -4.28 0.13
N LEU A 88 -6.74 -3.98 1.42
CA LEU A 88 -7.74 -4.03 2.48
C LEU A 88 -8.45 -2.69 2.65
N LYS A 89 -7.68 -1.61 2.56
CA LYS A 89 -8.17 -0.25 2.76
C LYS A 89 -7.36 0.76 1.96
N CYS A 90 -8.04 1.81 1.45
CA CYS A 90 -7.39 3.01 0.95
C CYS A 90 -7.99 4.27 1.60
N THR A 91 -7.16 5.30 1.75
CA THR A 91 -7.59 6.68 2.01
C THR A 91 -7.33 7.50 0.75
N VAL A 92 -8.34 8.24 0.32
CA VAL A 92 -8.26 9.13 -0.85
C VAL A 92 -8.39 10.57 -0.38
N PHE A 93 -7.40 11.39 -0.71
CA PHE A 93 -7.37 12.81 -0.47
C PHE A 93 -7.62 13.55 -1.79
N LEU A 94 -8.62 14.41 -1.82
CA LEU A 94 -8.97 15.26 -2.98
C LEU A 94 -8.75 16.73 -2.66
N THR A 95 -8.40 17.52 -3.63
CA THR A 95 -8.30 19.00 -3.47
C THR A 95 -9.60 19.73 -3.81
N ASP A 96 -10.55 19.07 -4.48
CA ASP A 96 -11.87 19.63 -4.80
C ASP A 96 -12.94 18.52 -4.74
N LEU A 97 -14.07 18.83 -4.08
CA LEU A 97 -15.22 17.91 -4.02
C LEU A 97 -15.81 17.60 -5.41
N LYS A 98 -15.68 18.54 -6.37
CA LYS A 98 -16.15 18.35 -7.75
C LYS A 98 -15.45 17.19 -8.47
N ASP A 99 -14.23 16.86 -8.04
CA ASP A 99 -13.44 15.76 -8.59
C ASP A 99 -13.89 14.36 -8.10
N PHE A 100 -14.79 14.29 -7.11
CA PHE A 100 -15.20 13.02 -6.50
C PHE A 100 -15.78 12.00 -7.49
N ALA A 101 -16.68 12.45 -8.38
CA ALA A 101 -17.29 11.54 -9.38
C ALA A 101 -16.27 11.04 -10.41
N GLY A 102 -15.39 11.92 -10.89
CA GLY A 102 -14.31 11.55 -11.82
C GLY A 102 -13.27 10.63 -11.20
N MET A 103 -12.91 10.86 -9.95
CA MET A 103 -12.06 9.97 -9.17
C MET A 103 -12.70 8.57 -9.06
N ASN A 104 -13.97 8.48 -8.66
CA ASN A 104 -14.68 7.21 -8.55
C ASN A 104 -14.71 6.43 -9.87
N SER A 105 -14.92 7.10 -10.99
CA SER A 105 -14.92 6.47 -12.32
C SER A 105 -13.62 5.71 -12.62
N SER A 106 -12.46 6.26 -12.24
CA SER A 106 -11.17 5.59 -12.41
C SER A 106 -10.87 4.58 -11.30
N TYR A 107 -11.33 4.85 -10.08
CA TYR A 107 -11.14 3.96 -8.93
C TYR A 107 -11.80 2.60 -9.15
N THR A 108 -13.01 2.57 -9.69
CA THR A 108 -13.75 1.32 -9.99
C THR A 108 -13.09 0.47 -11.06
N GLN A 109 -12.25 1.06 -11.93
CA GLN A 109 -11.49 0.31 -12.93
C GLN A 109 -10.32 -0.46 -12.31
N ALA A 110 -9.75 0.05 -11.21
CA ALA A 110 -8.67 -0.63 -10.51
C ALA A 110 -9.17 -1.71 -9.54
N PHE A 111 -10.39 -1.55 -9.03
CA PHE A 111 -11.03 -2.48 -8.08
C PHE A 111 -12.36 -2.97 -8.65
N THR A 112 -12.30 -3.91 -9.58
CA THR A 112 -13.47 -4.41 -10.31
C THR A 112 -14.30 -5.42 -9.53
N LYS A 113 -13.68 -6.06 -8.52
CA LYS A 113 -14.32 -7.04 -7.63
C LYS A 113 -13.90 -6.74 -6.20
N GLU A 114 -14.83 -6.87 -5.26
CA GLU A 114 -14.57 -6.74 -3.82
C GLU A 114 -13.70 -5.52 -3.49
N PRO A 115 -14.19 -4.28 -3.75
CA PRO A 115 -13.38 -3.08 -3.53
C PRO A 115 -12.96 -2.96 -2.05
N PRO A 116 -11.76 -2.43 -1.77
CA PRO A 116 -11.29 -2.25 -0.40
C PRO A 116 -12.16 -1.26 0.37
N ALA A 117 -12.12 -1.37 1.70
CA ALA A 117 -12.66 -0.31 2.55
C ALA A 117 -12.03 1.04 2.16
N ARG A 118 -12.81 2.13 2.14
CA ARG A 118 -12.30 3.43 1.71
C ARG A 118 -12.81 4.58 2.59
N SER A 119 -11.92 5.52 2.89
CA SER A 119 -12.27 6.86 3.31
C SER A 119 -11.90 7.84 2.20
N THR A 120 -12.74 8.86 1.97
CA THR A 120 -12.43 9.92 1.02
C THR A 120 -12.68 11.25 1.70
N VAL A 121 -11.70 12.15 1.64
CA VAL A 121 -11.75 13.47 2.26
C VAL A 121 -11.28 14.55 1.26
N VAL A 122 -11.78 15.75 1.44
CA VAL A 122 -11.26 16.92 0.73
C VAL A 122 -10.31 17.66 1.66
N VAL A 123 -9.14 17.99 1.16
CA VAL A 123 -8.07 18.67 1.88
C VAL A 123 -7.81 20.04 1.27
N ALA A 124 -7.22 20.94 2.05
CA ALA A 124 -6.93 22.31 1.59
C ALA A 124 -5.92 22.33 0.43
N ALA A 125 -4.93 21.43 0.43
CA ALA A 125 -3.93 21.26 -0.62
C ALA A 125 -3.23 19.91 -0.48
N LEU A 126 -2.63 19.44 -1.56
CA LEU A 126 -1.65 18.34 -1.58
C LEU A 126 -0.25 18.92 -1.75
N VAL A 127 0.75 18.21 -1.19
CA VAL A 127 2.15 18.68 -1.19
C VAL A 127 2.76 18.67 -2.61
N SER A 128 2.32 17.74 -3.46
CA SER A 128 2.78 17.67 -4.85
C SER A 128 2.09 18.75 -5.70
N PRO A 129 2.85 19.67 -6.33
CA PRO A 129 2.27 20.72 -7.18
C PRO A 129 1.41 20.13 -8.31
N GLY A 130 0.19 20.67 -8.48
CA GLY A 130 -0.76 20.21 -9.50
C GLY A 130 -1.45 18.88 -9.21
N ALA A 131 -1.19 18.25 -8.06
CA ALA A 131 -1.92 17.07 -7.65
C ALA A 131 -3.36 17.42 -7.25
N LYS A 132 -4.32 16.68 -7.80
CA LYS A 132 -5.75 16.73 -7.47
C LYS A 132 -6.16 15.60 -6.54
N VAL A 133 -5.40 14.53 -6.53
CA VAL A 133 -5.66 13.33 -5.74
C VAL A 133 -4.35 12.74 -5.21
N GLU A 134 -4.43 12.24 -3.99
CA GLU A 134 -3.42 11.37 -3.38
C GLU A 134 -4.13 10.16 -2.79
N ILE A 135 -3.52 8.97 -2.91
CA ILE A 135 -4.10 7.72 -2.43
C ILE A 135 -3.04 6.94 -1.67
N GLU A 136 -3.33 6.61 -0.42
CA GLU A 136 -2.58 5.65 0.38
C GLU A 136 -3.41 4.38 0.56
N CYS A 137 -2.75 3.22 0.73
CA CYS A 137 -3.45 1.96 0.93
C CYS A 137 -2.74 1.04 1.93
N ILE A 138 -3.53 0.13 2.49
CA ILE A 138 -3.07 -0.99 3.32
C ILE A 138 -3.42 -2.27 2.57
N ALA A 139 -2.49 -3.20 2.45
CA ALA A 139 -2.70 -4.48 1.79
C ALA A 139 -2.26 -5.65 2.67
N ALA A 140 -2.93 -6.79 2.49
CA ALA A 140 -2.48 -8.05 3.03
C ALA A 140 -1.35 -8.62 2.16
N LEU A 141 -0.42 -9.31 2.79
CA LEU A 141 0.63 -10.07 2.12
C LEU A 141 0.28 -11.55 2.21
N PRO A 142 0.62 -12.36 1.19
CA PRO A 142 0.46 -13.81 1.27
C PRO A 142 1.23 -14.36 2.47
N SER A 143 0.60 -15.27 3.22
CA SER A 143 1.29 -16.07 4.23
C SER A 143 2.40 -16.89 3.56
N LYS A 144 3.55 -16.93 4.17
CA LYS A 144 4.65 -17.79 3.73
C LYS A 144 4.38 -19.24 4.09
#